data_27042de0a5b8feedee1a896963b7f39d
#
_entry.id   27042de0a5b8feedee1a896963b7f39d
#
_cell.length_a   1.000
_cell.length_b   1.000
_cell.length_c   1.000
_cell.angle_alpha   90.00
_cell.angle_beta   90.00
_cell.angle_gamma   90.00
#
_symmetry.space_group_name_H-M   'P 1'
#
loop_
_entity.id
_entity.type
_entity.pdbx_description
1 polymer ?
#
loop_
_entity_poly.entity_id
_entity_poly.type
_entity_poly.pdbx_seq_one_letter_code
_entity_poly.pdbx_strand_id
1 'polypeptide(L)'
;MDFWLHGVPKNVGNVLRESVMQTVSYARMVFLSVADMLSGRFGLADISGPVGAVSYVSQAVKTSAYSALRLMAILTINVGLFNLFPIPALDGWRLFLLVGEGICKRKLPDKAEWVINAAGLALLLLFMCVVTFSDITKLFS
;
A
#
# COMPACT_ATOMS: atom_id res chain seq x y z
N MET A 1 -18.20 9.97 -18.41
CA MET A 1 -18.86 8.97 -17.56
C MET A 1 -19.34 9.70 -16.30
N ASP A 2 -20.62 10.05 -16.32
CA ASP A 2 -21.24 10.80 -15.24
C ASP A 2 -21.41 9.90 -14.03
N PHE A 3 -20.61 10.16 -13.00
CA PHE A 3 -20.72 9.50 -11.71
C PHE A 3 -21.94 10.12 -11.01
N TRP A 4 -23.09 9.48 -11.14
CA TRP A 4 -24.31 9.85 -10.42
C TRP A 4 -24.06 9.75 -8.92
N LEU A 5 -23.74 10.88 -8.29
CA LEU A 5 -23.81 11.04 -6.85
C LEU A 5 -25.27 10.95 -6.44
N HIS A 6 -25.78 9.75 -6.21
CA HIS A 6 -27.00 9.57 -5.48
C HIS A 6 -26.77 10.18 -4.10
N GLY A 7 -27.47 11.28 -3.82
CA GLY A 7 -27.45 11.93 -2.52
C GLY A 7 -28.01 10.99 -1.47
N VAL A 8 -27.15 10.15 -0.90
CA VAL A 8 -27.49 9.32 0.25
C VAL A 8 -27.80 10.25 1.41
N PRO A 9 -28.96 10.14 2.08
CA PRO A 9 -29.28 10.98 3.21
C PRO A 9 -28.14 10.88 4.24
N LYS A 10 -27.64 12.04 4.70
CA LYS A 10 -26.52 12.18 5.63
C LYS A 10 -26.93 11.66 7.02
N ASN A 11 -27.07 10.35 7.13
CA ASN A 11 -27.29 9.66 8.39
C ASN A 11 -25.96 9.01 8.83
N VAL A 12 -25.62 9.12 10.11
CA VAL A 12 -24.36 8.58 10.65
C VAL A 12 -24.16 7.11 10.26
N GLY A 13 -25.23 6.32 10.26
CA GLY A 13 -25.20 4.91 9.82
C GLY A 13 -24.81 4.74 8.36
N ASN A 14 -25.31 5.61 7.46
CA ASN A 14 -24.97 5.55 6.04
C ASN A 14 -23.52 5.98 5.78
N VAL A 15 -23.04 7.01 6.50
CA VAL A 15 -21.65 7.46 6.42
C VAL A 15 -20.68 6.37 6.87
N LEU A 16 -20.97 5.71 7.99
CA LEU A 16 -20.14 4.59 8.47
C LEU A 16 -20.13 3.42 7.49
N ARG A 17 -21.30 3.04 6.97
CA ARG A 17 -21.42 1.97 5.98
C ARG A 17 -20.65 2.29 4.72
N GLU A 18 -20.78 3.50 4.17
CA GLU A 18 -20.05 3.92 2.97
C GLU A 18 -18.54 3.97 3.21
N SER A 19 -18.10 4.46 4.37
CA SER A 19 -16.69 4.50 4.72
C SER A 19 -16.09 3.09 4.78
N VAL A 20 -16.80 2.14 5.40
CA VAL A 20 -16.37 0.74 5.45
C VAL A 20 -16.35 0.12 4.05
N MET A 21 -17.41 0.32 3.26
CA MET A 21 -17.47 -0.23 1.89
C MET A 21 -16.40 0.36 0.98
N GLN A 22 -16.12 1.65 1.08
CA GLN A 22 -15.04 2.29 0.34
C GLN A 22 -13.68 1.74 0.77
N THR A 23 -13.43 1.60 2.07
CA THR A 23 -12.19 1.03 2.60
C THR A 23 -11.96 -0.38 2.07
N VAL A 24 -12.98 -1.25 2.12
CA VAL A 24 -12.92 -2.61 1.57
C VAL A 24 -12.66 -2.61 0.07
N SER A 25 -13.31 -1.70 -0.66
CA SER A 25 -13.12 -1.58 -2.11
C SER A 25 -11.70 -1.14 -2.47
N TYR A 26 -11.14 -0.18 -1.73
CA TYR A 26 -9.74 0.23 -1.89
C TYR A 26 -8.77 -0.90 -1.54
N ALA A 27 -9.01 -1.61 -0.44
CA ALA A 27 -8.21 -2.77 -0.06
C ALA A 27 -8.20 -3.83 -1.17
N ARG A 28 -9.38 -4.18 -1.69
CA ARG A 28 -9.50 -5.11 -2.82
C ARG A 28 -8.76 -4.63 -4.06
N MET A 29 -8.87 -3.34 -4.40
CA MET A 29 -8.15 -2.75 -5.54
C MET A 29 -6.65 -2.88 -5.37
N VAL A 30 -6.09 -2.61 -4.18
CA VAL A 30 -4.66 -2.75 -3.90
C VAL A 30 -4.22 -4.20 -4.04
N PHE A 31 -4.97 -5.17 -3.50
CA PHE A 31 -4.65 -6.59 -3.67
C PHE A 31 -4.64 -7.01 -5.13
N LEU A 32 -5.62 -6.57 -5.92
CA LEU A 32 -5.68 -6.87 -7.36
C LEU A 32 -4.51 -6.22 -8.10
N SER A 33 -4.16 -4.97 -7.77
CA SER A 33 -3.02 -4.27 -8.38
C SER A 33 -1.70 -4.98 -8.09
N VAL A 34 -1.51 -5.47 -6.86
CA VAL A 34 -0.32 -6.27 -6.49
C VAL A 34 -0.30 -7.60 -7.26
N ALA A 35 -1.44 -8.28 -7.37
CA ALA A 35 -1.55 -9.52 -8.13
C ALA A 35 -1.26 -9.31 -9.63
N ASP A 36 -1.76 -8.23 -10.22
CA ASP A 36 -1.50 -7.86 -11.61
C ASP A 36 -0.03 -7.47 -11.83
N MET A 37 0.59 -6.80 -10.86
CA MET A 37 2.03 -6.50 -10.88
C MET A 37 2.88 -7.78 -10.84
N LEU A 38 2.55 -8.73 -9.96
CA LEU A 38 3.22 -10.03 -9.90
C LEU A 38 3.00 -10.88 -11.15
N SER A 39 1.89 -10.67 -11.84
CA SER A 39 1.58 -11.32 -13.12
C SER A 39 2.30 -10.68 -14.32
N GLY A 40 3.10 -9.63 -14.11
CA GLY A 40 3.86 -8.94 -15.15
C GLY A 40 3.03 -8.07 -16.10
N ARG A 41 1.77 -7.77 -15.72
CA ARG A 41 0.88 -6.91 -16.52
C ARG A 41 1.21 -5.42 -16.42
N PHE A 42 1.90 -5.03 -15.34
CA PHE A 42 2.37 -3.67 -15.12
C PHE A 42 3.89 -3.61 -15.18
N GLY A 43 4.42 -2.60 -15.90
CA GLY A 43 5.85 -2.33 -15.94
C GLY A 43 6.30 -1.49 -14.73
N LEU A 44 7.61 -1.50 -14.43
CA LEU A 44 8.20 -0.60 -13.42
C LEU A 44 7.93 0.87 -13.72
N ALA A 45 7.67 1.21 -15.00
CA ALA A 45 7.33 2.55 -15.43
C ALA A 45 5.96 3.03 -14.91
N ASP A 46 5.04 2.11 -14.62
CA ASP A 46 3.69 2.44 -14.15
C ASP A 46 3.65 2.67 -12.63
N ILE A 47 4.72 2.29 -11.93
CA ILE A 47 4.84 2.47 -10.48
C ILE A 47 5.29 3.90 -10.20
N SER A 48 4.48 4.63 -9.44
CA SER A 48 4.87 5.92 -8.88
C SER A 48 5.60 5.70 -7.56
N GLY A 49 6.82 6.19 -7.48
CA GLY A 49 7.62 6.13 -6.27
C GLY A 49 7.42 7.33 -5.35
N PRO A 50 8.33 7.54 -4.39
CA PRO A 50 8.24 8.61 -3.40
C PRO A 50 8.14 10.01 -4.02
N VAL A 51 8.82 10.26 -5.12
CA VAL A 51 8.82 11.57 -5.81
C VAL A 51 7.48 11.80 -6.49
N GLY A 52 6.92 10.79 -7.17
CA GLY A 52 5.57 10.84 -7.73
C GLY A 52 4.51 11.04 -6.65
N ALA A 53 4.63 10.35 -5.51
CA ALA A 53 3.71 10.50 -4.38
C ALA A 53 3.67 11.96 -3.87
N VAL A 54 4.82 12.63 -3.73
CA VAL A 54 4.89 14.04 -3.32
C VAL A 54 4.17 14.96 -4.31
N SER A 55 4.28 14.68 -5.61
CA SER A 55 3.59 15.47 -6.63
C SER A 55 2.06 15.32 -6.54
N TYR A 56 1.55 14.10 -6.32
CA TYR A 56 0.12 13.86 -6.10
C TYR A 56 -0.40 14.55 -4.84
N VAL A 57 0.36 14.49 -3.74
CA VAL A 57 0.01 15.19 -2.48
C VAL A 57 -0.07 16.70 -2.73
N SER A 58 0.93 17.28 -3.41
CA SER A 58 0.97 18.70 -3.73
C SER A 58 -0.25 19.12 -4.57
N GLN A 59 -0.62 18.35 -5.57
CA GLN A 59 -1.80 18.63 -6.40
C GLN A 59 -3.10 18.53 -5.59
N ALA A 60 -3.25 17.49 -4.76
CA ALA A 60 -4.44 17.30 -3.95
C ALA A 60 -4.66 18.47 -2.97
N VAL A 61 -3.59 18.93 -2.32
CA VAL A 61 -3.63 20.07 -1.39
C VAL A 61 -4.02 21.36 -2.12
N LYS A 62 -3.50 21.59 -3.33
CA LYS A 62 -3.84 22.75 -4.15
C LYS A 62 -5.27 22.73 -4.66
N THR A 63 -5.84 21.54 -4.85
CA THR A 63 -7.19 21.40 -5.40
C THR A 63 -8.27 21.66 -4.37
N SER A 64 -8.23 20.99 -3.23
CA SER A 64 -9.15 21.23 -2.11
C SER A 64 -8.72 20.47 -0.85
N ALA A 65 -9.16 20.94 0.33
CA ALA A 65 -8.96 20.23 1.59
C ALA A 65 -9.61 18.83 1.58
N TYR A 66 -10.73 18.67 0.91
CA TYR A 66 -11.39 17.37 0.75
C TYR A 66 -10.54 16.39 -0.05
N SER A 67 -9.93 16.84 -1.15
CA SER A 67 -9.03 16.01 -1.98
C SER A 67 -7.80 15.59 -1.19
N ALA A 68 -7.23 16.50 -0.40
CA ALA A 68 -6.09 16.21 0.47
C ALA A 68 -6.45 15.15 1.54
N LEU A 69 -7.57 15.31 2.24
CA LEU A 69 -8.04 14.33 3.25
C LEU A 69 -8.31 12.97 2.63
N ARG A 70 -8.96 12.92 1.46
CA ARG A 70 -9.21 11.68 0.72
C ARG A 70 -7.92 10.98 0.33
N LEU A 71 -6.94 11.72 -0.18
CA LEU A 71 -5.63 11.16 -0.53
C LEU A 71 -4.89 10.64 0.71
N MET A 72 -4.91 11.37 1.82
CA MET A 72 -4.33 10.92 3.09
C MET A 72 -4.97 9.61 3.57
N ALA A 73 -6.29 9.49 3.49
CA ALA A 73 -6.99 8.26 3.85
C ALA A 73 -6.54 7.08 2.97
N ILE A 74 -6.46 7.27 1.65
CA ILE A 74 -5.99 6.24 0.71
C ILE A 74 -4.55 5.82 1.02
N LEU A 75 -3.65 6.78 1.25
CA LEU A 75 -2.25 6.49 1.60
C LEU A 75 -2.15 5.71 2.91
N THR A 76 -2.93 6.09 3.92
CA THR A 76 -2.97 5.39 5.22
C THR A 76 -3.45 3.94 5.06
N ILE A 77 -4.51 3.72 4.28
CA ILE A 77 -5.02 2.38 3.97
C ILE A 77 -3.94 1.56 3.24
N ASN A 78 -3.28 2.15 2.25
CA ASN A 78 -2.22 1.47 1.51
C ASN A 78 -1.06 1.04 2.42
N VAL A 79 -0.56 1.96 3.27
CA VAL A 79 0.53 1.65 4.22
C VAL A 79 0.10 0.53 5.18
N GLY A 80 -1.11 0.60 5.74
CA GLY A 80 -1.64 -0.45 6.61
C GLY A 80 -1.76 -1.80 5.91
N LEU A 81 -2.22 -1.79 4.66
CA LEU A 81 -2.40 -3.00 3.87
C LEU A 81 -1.07 -3.63 3.48
N PHE A 82 -0.10 -2.82 3.01
CA PHE A 82 1.25 -3.31 2.72
C PHE A 82 1.93 -3.89 3.95
N ASN A 83 1.72 -3.30 5.12
CA ASN A 83 2.25 -3.84 6.38
C ASN A 83 1.65 -5.20 6.76
N LEU A 84 0.48 -5.56 6.25
CA LEU A 84 -0.15 -6.87 6.46
C LEU A 84 0.39 -7.97 5.53
N PHE A 85 1.12 -7.60 4.46
CA PHE A 85 1.71 -8.59 3.57
C PHE A 85 2.81 -9.41 4.26
N PRO A 86 2.93 -10.72 3.94
CA PRO A 86 3.97 -11.59 4.50
C PRO A 86 5.34 -11.31 3.84
N ILE A 87 5.77 -10.06 3.86
CA ILE A 87 7.05 -9.61 3.31
C ILE A 87 8.01 -9.42 4.47
N PRO A 88 9.21 -10.04 4.45
CA PRO A 88 10.20 -9.82 5.50
C PRO A 88 10.48 -8.32 5.72
N ALA A 89 10.70 -7.94 6.97
CA ALA A 89 10.84 -6.58 7.48
C ALA A 89 9.51 -5.80 7.67
N LEU A 90 8.36 -6.33 7.27
CA LEU A 90 7.05 -5.76 7.57
C LEU A 90 6.36 -6.51 8.74
N ASP A 91 5.36 -5.87 9.35
CA ASP A 91 4.65 -6.45 10.51
C ASP A 91 3.89 -7.73 10.15
N GLY A 92 3.39 -7.83 8.93
CA GLY A 92 2.70 -9.01 8.41
C GLY A 92 3.58 -10.26 8.38
N TRP A 93 4.89 -10.11 8.14
CA TRP A 93 5.84 -11.22 8.23
C TRP A 93 5.89 -11.80 9.65
N ARG A 94 5.91 -10.93 10.65
CA ARG A 94 5.93 -11.34 12.05
C ARG A 94 4.66 -12.10 12.44
N LEU A 95 3.51 -11.61 11.98
CA LEU A 95 2.23 -12.31 12.15
C LEU A 95 2.24 -13.68 11.45
N PHE A 96 2.76 -13.74 10.23
CA PHE A 96 2.88 -14.97 9.45
C PHE A 96 3.80 -16.00 10.16
N LEU A 97 4.93 -15.54 10.70
CA LEU A 97 5.82 -16.38 11.49
C LEU A 97 5.13 -16.94 12.75
N LEU A 98 4.44 -16.09 13.51
CA LEU A 98 3.72 -16.53 14.72
C LEU A 98 2.67 -17.60 14.42
N VAL A 99 1.91 -17.41 13.33
CA VAL A 99 0.94 -18.41 12.88
C VAL A 99 1.63 -19.70 12.45
N GLY A 100 2.72 -19.60 11.69
CA GLY A 100 3.52 -20.75 11.25
C GLY A 100 4.14 -21.52 12.41
N GLU A 101 4.70 -20.85 13.39
CA GLU A 101 5.24 -21.46 14.62
C GLU A 101 4.15 -22.14 15.44
N GLY A 102 2.96 -21.54 15.53
CA GLY A 102 1.81 -22.12 16.20
C GLY A 102 1.35 -23.44 15.54
N ILE A 103 1.35 -23.49 14.21
CA ILE A 103 0.96 -24.69 13.45
C ILE A 103 2.06 -25.75 13.48
N CYS A 104 3.31 -25.35 13.23
CA CYS A 104 4.44 -26.29 13.17
C CYS A 104 4.98 -26.68 14.56
N LYS A 105 4.53 -26.02 15.64
CA LYS A 105 5.00 -26.23 17.02
C LYS A 105 6.54 -26.15 17.16
N ARG A 106 7.19 -25.42 16.26
CA ARG A 106 8.64 -25.19 16.28
C ARG A 106 8.88 -23.71 16.09
N LYS A 107 9.73 -23.13 16.94
CA LYS A 107 10.18 -21.75 16.83
C LYS A 107 11.31 -21.65 15.80
N LEU A 108 11.26 -20.60 14.98
CA LEU A 108 12.41 -20.26 14.15
C LEU A 108 13.56 -19.81 15.05
N PRO A 109 14.83 -20.20 14.76
CA PRO A 109 15.97 -19.67 15.50
C PRO A 109 16.07 -18.15 15.29
N ASP A 110 16.30 -17.40 16.38
CA ASP A 110 16.39 -15.94 16.36
C ASP A 110 17.37 -15.40 15.30
N LYS A 111 18.46 -16.13 15.07
CA LYS A 111 19.44 -15.78 14.03
C LYS A 111 18.86 -15.86 12.61
N ALA A 112 18.02 -16.86 12.34
CA ALA A 112 17.38 -17.01 11.03
C ALA A 112 16.34 -15.91 10.81
N GLU A 113 15.52 -15.61 11.82
CA GLU A 113 14.56 -14.50 11.78
C GLU A 113 15.26 -13.17 11.51
N TRP A 114 16.37 -12.90 12.21
CA TRP A 114 17.15 -11.69 12.02
C TRP A 114 17.72 -11.58 10.59
N VAL A 115 18.29 -12.64 10.06
CA VAL A 115 18.87 -12.66 8.71
C VAL A 115 17.79 -12.46 7.65
N ILE A 116 16.65 -13.12 7.78
CA ILE A 116 15.52 -12.97 6.84
C ILE A 116 14.99 -11.54 6.86
N ASN A 117 14.81 -10.94 8.04
CA ASN A 117 14.36 -9.56 8.18
C ASN A 117 15.38 -8.57 7.61
N ALA A 118 16.66 -8.76 7.87
CA ALA A 118 17.72 -7.90 7.34
C ALA A 118 17.79 -7.99 5.80
N ALA A 119 17.69 -9.19 5.24
CA ALA A 119 17.67 -9.40 3.80
C ALA A 119 16.42 -8.77 3.16
N GLY A 120 15.25 -8.92 3.79
CA GLY A 120 14.01 -8.29 3.33
C GLY A 120 14.10 -6.77 3.35
N LEU A 121 14.66 -6.18 4.41
CA LEU A 121 14.87 -4.74 4.50
C LEU A 121 15.84 -4.25 3.41
N ALA A 122 16.94 -4.96 3.19
CA ALA A 122 17.89 -4.61 2.14
C ALA A 122 17.23 -4.65 0.75
N LEU A 123 16.40 -5.67 0.47
CA LEU A 123 15.65 -5.79 -0.76
C LEU A 123 14.67 -4.64 -0.96
N LEU A 124 13.91 -4.27 0.09
CA LEU A 124 12.98 -3.15 0.06
C LEU A 124 13.69 -1.82 -0.18
N LEU A 125 14.83 -1.58 0.47
CA LEU A 125 15.64 -0.38 0.24
C LEU A 125 16.18 -0.33 -1.18
N LEU A 126 16.68 -1.45 -1.72
CA LEU A 126 17.12 -1.53 -3.10
C LEU A 126 15.99 -1.22 -4.08
N PHE A 127 14.80 -1.80 -3.85
CA PHE A 127 13.62 -1.53 -4.66
C PHE A 127 13.23 -0.05 -4.60
N MET A 128 13.22 0.55 -3.40
CA MET A 128 12.97 1.99 -3.23
C MET A 128 13.96 2.85 -4.01
N CYS A 129 15.25 2.50 -3.99
CA CYS A 129 16.27 3.22 -4.76
C CYS A 129 15.99 3.14 -6.27
N VAL A 130 15.67 1.95 -6.78
CA VAL A 130 15.37 1.74 -8.21
C VAL A 130 14.13 2.55 -8.64
N VAL A 131 13.05 2.49 -7.85
CA VAL A 131 11.82 3.24 -8.15
C VAL A 131 12.04 4.75 -8.07
N THR A 132 12.78 5.21 -7.06
CA THR A 132 13.14 6.64 -6.93
C THR A 132 13.96 7.13 -8.11
N PHE A 133 14.93 6.33 -8.56
CA PHE A 133 15.71 6.66 -9.75
C PHE A 133 14.84 6.73 -11.00
N SER A 134 13.92 5.78 -11.17
CA SER A 134 12.94 5.79 -12.26
C SER A 134 12.04 7.04 -12.23
N ASP A 135 11.57 7.45 -11.04
CA ASP A 135 10.76 8.66 -10.89
C ASP A 135 11.53 9.94 -11.28
N ILE A 136 12.79 10.03 -10.86
CA ILE A 136 13.65 11.17 -11.20
C ILE A 136 13.86 11.24 -12.71
N THR A 137 14.13 10.11 -13.36
CA THR A 137 14.31 10.11 -14.83
C THR A 137 13.05 10.55 -15.58
N LYS A 138 11.86 10.20 -15.08
CA LYS A 138 10.58 10.67 -15.64
C LYS A 138 10.36 12.18 -15.52
N LEU A 139 10.97 12.83 -14.52
CA LEU A 139 10.88 14.28 -14.36
C LEU A 139 11.73 15.05 -15.38
N PHE A 140 12.75 14.41 -15.94
CA PHE A 140 13.68 15.02 -16.91
C PHE A 140 13.40 14.59 -18.35
N SER A 141 12.47 13.68 -18.56
CA SER A 141 12.05 13.16 -19.86
C SER A 141 10.76 13.83 -20.32
#